data_1d0ed0c4dd7b6b494490f3b13a546857
#
_entry.id   1d0ed0c4dd7b6b494490f3b13a546857
#
_cell.length_a   1.000
_cell.length_b   1.000
_cell.length_c   1.000
_cell.angle_alpha   90.00
_cell.angle_beta   90.00
_cell.angle_gamma   90.00
#
_symmetry.space_group_name_H-M   'P 1'
#
loop_
_entity.id
_entity.type
_entity.pdbx_description
1 polymer ?
#
loop_
_entity_poly.entity_id
_entity_poly.type
_entity_poly.pdbx_seq_one_letter_code
_entity_poly.pdbx_strand_id
1 'polypeptide(L)'
;MFYYVSQKNAGPGNGSKENPFHTIGQAADVAMPGDTVVIGGGTYREWVNPKNGGLGNNQRIAYVNAEGEHPVISGAEVIGGWAPFEGNVWRTEVDNTLFGEYNPYADEIFGDWY
;
A
#
# COMPACT_ATOMS: atom_id res chain seq x y z
N MET A 1 -11.45 -13.43 12.05
CA MET A 1 -11.86 -12.03 12.22
C MET A 1 -11.73 -11.31 10.88
N PHE A 2 -12.59 -10.37 10.60
CA PHE A 2 -12.53 -9.59 9.37
C PHE A 2 -12.14 -8.15 9.68
N TYR A 3 -11.17 -7.64 8.91
CA TYR A 3 -10.83 -6.23 8.90
C TYR A 3 -11.21 -5.63 7.56
N TYR A 4 -11.70 -4.42 7.56
CA TYR A 4 -12.16 -3.73 6.35
C TYR A 4 -11.28 -2.52 6.08
N VAL A 5 -10.94 -2.31 4.81
CA VAL A 5 -10.13 -1.19 4.33
C VAL A 5 -10.92 -0.46 3.24
N SER A 6 -11.02 0.85 3.34
CA SER A 6 -11.66 1.68 2.32
C SER A 6 -11.06 3.08 2.30
N GLN A 7 -10.70 3.55 1.13
CA GLN A 7 -10.24 4.92 0.94
C GLN A 7 -11.34 5.97 1.10
N LYS A 8 -12.60 5.54 1.11
CA LYS A 8 -13.75 6.43 1.31
C LYS A 8 -13.85 6.91 2.76
N ASN A 9 -13.23 6.21 3.69
CA ASN A 9 -13.20 6.65 5.08
C ASN A 9 -12.11 7.70 5.28
N ALA A 10 -12.50 8.92 5.63
CA ALA A 10 -11.57 10.05 5.78
C ALA A 10 -10.85 10.09 7.12
N GLY A 11 -11.28 9.29 8.10
CA GLY A 11 -10.68 9.28 9.44
C GLY A 11 -9.88 8.01 9.73
N PRO A 12 -9.16 7.98 10.85
CA PRO A 12 -8.55 6.75 11.32
C PRO A 12 -9.66 5.77 11.69
N GLY A 13 -9.75 4.67 10.95
CA GLY A 13 -10.72 3.62 11.20
C GLY A 13 -10.23 2.64 12.28
N ASN A 14 -11.12 1.75 12.68
CA ASN A 14 -10.78 0.65 13.58
C ASN A 14 -10.81 -0.71 12.87
N GLY A 15 -11.04 -0.71 11.57
CA GLY A 15 -11.10 -1.92 10.75
C GLY A 15 -12.46 -2.60 10.73
N SER A 16 -13.49 -2.03 11.37
CA SER A 16 -14.85 -2.55 11.27
C SER A 16 -15.48 -2.19 9.94
N LYS A 17 -16.57 -2.85 9.61
CA LYS A 17 -17.32 -2.59 8.38
C LYS A 17 -17.87 -1.15 8.34
N GLU A 18 -18.28 -0.65 9.48
CA GLU A 18 -18.82 0.71 9.64
C GLU A 18 -17.73 1.77 9.69
N ASN A 19 -16.54 1.39 10.13
CA ASN A 19 -15.42 2.32 10.30
C ASN A 19 -14.12 1.65 9.81
N PRO A 20 -13.99 1.41 8.50
CA PRO A 20 -12.84 0.70 7.93
C PRO A 20 -11.55 1.50 8.06
N PHE A 21 -10.43 0.81 8.03
CA PHE A 21 -9.12 1.45 7.91
C PHE A 21 -9.01 2.20 6.57
N HIS A 22 -8.25 3.26 6.57
CA HIS A 22 -8.01 4.05 5.35
C HIS A 22 -6.94 3.42 4.45
N THR A 23 -5.96 2.73 5.01
CA THR A 23 -4.85 2.11 4.27
C THR A 23 -4.77 0.62 4.55
N ILE A 24 -4.22 -0.11 3.58
CA ILE A 24 -3.96 -1.55 3.72
C ILE A 24 -2.90 -1.79 4.79
N GLY A 25 -1.90 -0.91 4.88
CA GLY A 25 -0.85 -0.98 5.89
C GLY A 25 -1.37 -0.99 7.31
N GLN A 26 -2.42 -0.22 7.61
CA GLN A 26 -3.05 -0.22 8.93
C GLN A 26 -3.64 -1.59 9.28
N ALA A 27 -4.29 -2.23 8.31
CA ALA A 27 -4.81 -3.59 8.50
C ALA A 27 -3.68 -4.61 8.62
N ALA A 28 -2.63 -4.46 7.83
CA ALA A 28 -1.48 -5.36 7.86
C ALA A 28 -0.74 -5.33 9.21
N ASP A 29 -0.80 -4.20 9.92
CA ASP A 29 -0.17 -4.05 11.24
C ASP A 29 -0.90 -4.82 12.33
N VAL A 30 -2.18 -5.07 12.17
CA VAL A 30 -3.02 -5.68 13.21
C VAL A 30 -3.53 -7.09 12.87
N ALA A 31 -3.52 -7.47 11.59
CA ALA A 31 -4.01 -8.78 11.19
C ALA A 31 -3.20 -9.92 11.81
N MET A 32 -3.88 -10.91 12.33
CA MET A 32 -3.32 -12.09 12.98
C MET A 32 -3.64 -13.34 12.17
N PRO A 33 -2.94 -14.47 12.43
CA PRO A 33 -3.25 -15.72 11.74
C PRO A 33 -4.73 -16.10 11.80
N GLY A 34 -5.30 -16.42 10.64
CA GLY A 34 -6.72 -16.73 10.48
C GLY A 34 -7.62 -15.53 10.15
N ASP A 35 -7.09 -14.32 10.16
CA ASP A 35 -7.86 -13.12 9.84
C ASP A 35 -7.95 -12.89 8.32
N THR A 36 -8.98 -12.18 7.93
CA THR A 36 -9.18 -11.78 6.53
C THR A 36 -9.30 -10.26 6.44
N VAL A 37 -8.53 -9.65 5.54
CA VAL A 37 -8.58 -8.22 5.25
C VAL A 37 -9.36 -8.03 3.96
N VAL A 38 -10.49 -7.34 4.04
CA VAL A 38 -11.36 -7.05 2.89
C VAL A 38 -11.07 -5.63 2.41
N ILE A 39 -10.62 -5.50 1.18
CA ILE A 39 -10.13 -4.24 0.63
C ILE A 39 -11.13 -3.70 -0.37
N GLY A 40 -11.65 -2.51 -0.11
CA GLY A 40 -12.56 -1.80 -1.01
C GLY A 40 -11.85 -1.25 -2.23
N GLY A 41 -12.61 -0.91 -3.27
CA GLY A 41 -12.08 -0.37 -4.53
C GLY A 41 -11.31 0.92 -4.35
N GLY A 42 -10.44 1.21 -5.30
CA GLY A 42 -9.60 2.40 -5.33
C GLY A 42 -8.15 2.04 -5.62
N THR A 43 -7.32 3.07 -5.73
CA THR A 43 -5.88 2.90 -5.93
C THR A 43 -5.15 3.20 -4.62
N TYR A 44 -4.47 2.20 -4.10
CA TYR A 44 -3.68 2.29 -2.88
C TYR A 44 -2.21 2.45 -3.24
N ARG A 45 -1.69 3.66 -3.10
CA ARG A 45 -0.27 3.96 -3.34
C ARG A 45 0.47 3.76 -2.04
N GLU A 46 0.85 2.52 -1.78
CA GLU A 46 1.51 2.18 -0.53
C GLU A 46 2.37 0.92 -0.67
N TRP A 47 3.33 0.83 0.21
CA TRP A 47 4.11 -0.37 0.43
C TRP A 47 3.48 -1.14 1.57
N VAL A 48 2.90 -2.29 1.26
CA VAL A 48 2.24 -3.14 2.26
C VAL A 48 3.28 -4.11 2.83
N ASN A 49 3.52 -4.00 4.12
CA ASN A 49 4.46 -4.85 4.83
C ASN A 49 3.75 -5.52 6.01
N PRO A 50 3.17 -6.71 5.81
CA PRO A 50 2.46 -7.41 6.88
C PRO A 50 3.41 -7.74 8.04
N LYS A 51 3.01 -7.37 9.25
CA LYS A 51 3.78 -7.68 10.46
C LYS A 51 3.71 -9.15 10.84
N ASN A 52 2.58 -9.78 10.57
CA ASN A 52 2.33 -11.16 10.99
C ASN A 52 2.14 -12.05 9.78
N GLY A 53 2.57 -13.29 9.89
CA GLY A 53 2.30 -14.35 8.92
C GLY A 53 1.29 -15.34 9.48
N GLY A 54 0.79 -16.23 8.62
CA GLY A 54 -0.12 -17.30 9.03
C GLY A 54 0.61 -18.42 9.77
N LEU A 55 -0.18 -19.26 10.44
CA LEU A 55 0.30 -20.45 11.16
C LEU A 55 -0.07 -21.73 10.40
N GLY A 56 0.28 -21.82 9.13
CA GLY A 56 -0.02 -22.97 8.30
C GLY A 56 -1.25 -22.79 7.42
N ASN A 57 -1.65 -23.84 6.72
CA ASN A 57 -2.69 -23.75 5.69
C ASN A 57 -4.08 -23.40 6.22
N ASN A 58 -4.37 -23.74 7.48
CA ASN A 58 -5.68 -23.50 8.09
C ASN A 58 -5.79 -22.15 8.79
N GLN A 59 -4.67 -21.44 8.93
CA GLN A 59 -4.63 -20.16 9.63
C GLN A 59 -3.83 -19.13 8.83
N ARG A 60 -4.19 -18.98 7.57
CA ARG A 60 -3.61 -17.96 6.71
C ARG A 60 -4.23 -16.61 6.98
N ILE A 61 -3.44 -15.54 6.79
CA ILE A 61 -3.96 -14.19 6.71
C ILE A 61 -4.29 -13.95 5.24
N ALA A 62 -5.55 -13.66 4.94
CA ALA A 62 -6.02 -13.44 3.57
C ALA A 62 -6.26 -11.95 3.32
N TYR A 63 -5.80 -11.47 2.19
CA TYR A 63 -6.09 -10.12 1.69
C TYR A 63 -6.93 -10.28 0.43
N VAL A 64 -8.18 -9.87 0.49
CA VAL A 64 -9.14 -10.07 -0.61
C VAL A 64 -9.83 -8.77 -0.99
N ASN A 65 -10.30 -8.70 -2.22
CA ASN A 65 -11.12 -7.57 -2.66
C ASN A 65 -12.53 -7.66 -2.07
N ALA A 66 -13.15 -6.50 -1.85
CA ALA A 66 -14.57 -6.45 -1.55
C ALA A 66 -15.37 -6.94 -2.76
N GLU A 67 -16.53 -7.56 -2.50
CA GLU A 67 -17.34 -8.13 -3.56
C GLU A 67 -17.73 -7.08 -4.60
N GLY A 68 -17.43 -7.37 -5.87
CA GLY A 68 -17.71 -6.47 -6.99
C GLY A 68 -16.79 -5.27 -7.11
N GLU A 69 -15.76 -5.15 -6.27
CA GLU A 69 -14.80 -4.05 -6.30
C GLU A 69 -13.43 -4.52 -6.76
N HIS A 70 -12.64 -3.59 -7.31
CA HIS A 70 -11.32 -3.89 -7.87
C HIS A 70 -10.28 -2.94 -7.28
N PRO A 71 -9.73 -3.24 -6.09
CA PRO A 71 -8.64 -2.45 -5.54
C PRO A 71 -7.35 -2.66 -6.33
N VAL A 72 -6.58 -1.59 -6.48
CA VAL A 72 -5.26 -1.61 -7.12
C VAL A 72 -4.23 -1.16 -6.09
N ILE A 73 -3.23 -1.98 -5.87
CA ILE A 73 -2.07 -1.62 -5.04
C ILE A 73 -0.96 -1.19 -5.99
N SER A 74 -0.48 0.03 -5.83
CA SER A 74 0.53 0.60 -6.74
C SER A 74 1.73 1.12 -5.96
N GLY A 75 2.92 0.81 -6.44
CA GLY A 75 4.16 1.41 -5.97
C GLY A 75 4.49 2.74 -6.64
N ALA A 76 3.62 3.21 -7.54
CA ALA A 76 3.83 4.47 -8.24
C ALA A 76 3.33 5.65 -7.40
N GLU A 77 4.00 6.78 -7.57
CA GLU A 77 3.60 8.04 -6.96
C GLU A 77 3.27 9.07 -8.05
N VAL A 78 2.41 10.02 -7.70
CA VAL A 78 2.14 11.16 -8.59
C VAL A 78 3.27 12.14 -8.46
N ILE A 79 3.97 12.36 -9.57
CA ILE A 79 5.07 13.32 -9.62
C ILE A 79 4.59 14.57 -10.35
N GLY A 80 4.66 15.70 -9.66
CA GLY A 80 4.31 17.00 -10.19
C GLY A 80 5.49 17.95 -10.21
N GLY A 81 5.20 19.24 -10.43
CA GLY A 81 6.25 20.26 -10.44
C GLY A 81 7.16 20.20 -11.68
N TRP A 82 6.67 19.64 -12.77
CA TRP A 82 7.40 19.57 -14.02
C TRP A 82 7.66 20.96 -14.58
N ALA A 83 8.90 21.23 -14.96
CA ALA A 83 9.32 22.51 -15.55
C ALA A 83 10.09 22.27 -16.84
N PRO A 84 9.96 23.18 -17.85
CA PRO A 84 10.79 23.09 -19.03
C PRO A 84 12.27 23.21 -18.67
N PHE A 85 13.08 22.33 -19.23
CA PHE A 85 14.52 22.33 -19.01
C PHE A 85 15.26 22.82 -20.25
N GLU A 86 15.08 22.13 -21.36
CA GLU A 86 15.75 22.45 -22.61
C GLU A 86 14.95 21.88 -23.78
N GLY A 87 14.58 22.74 -24.76
CA GLY A 87 13.80 22.30 -25.90
C GLY A 87 12.49 21.61 -25.52
N ASN A 88 12.34 20.35 -25.91
CA ASN A 88 11.18 19.53 -25.56
C ASN A 88 11.40 18.68 -24.28
N VAL A 89 12.46 18.95 -23.53
CA VAL A 89 12.79 18.21 -22.31
C VAL A 89 12.20 18.92 -21.10
N TRP A 90 11.48 18.16 -20.30
CA TRP A 90 10.92 18.58 -19.02
C TRP A 90 11.62 17.88 -17.88
N ARG A 91 11.77 18.55 -16.74
CA ARG A 91 12.37 17.98 -15.55
C ARG A 91 11.55 18.30 -14.31
N THR A 92 11.68 17.43 -13.30
CA THR A 92 11.18 17.68 -11.95
C THR A 92 12.19 17.14 -10.96
N GLU A 93 12.19 17.69 -9.76
CA GLU A 93 12.98 17.15 -8.65
C GLU A 93 12.11 16.24 -7.81
N VAL A 94 12.68 15.12 -7.40
CA VAL A 94 12.03 14.13 -6.54
C VAL A 94 12.78 14.08 -5.22
N ASP A 95 12.12 14.51 -4.16
CA ASP A 95 12.67 14.49 -2.81
C ASP A 95 12.64 13.06 -2.24
N ASN A 96 13.63 12.72 -1.41
CA ASN A 96 13.67 11.42 -0.74
C ASN A 96 12.44 11.15 0.13
N THR A 97 11.80 12.19 0.64
CA THR A 97 10.57 12.06 1.44
C THR A 97 9.39 11.50 0.68
N LEU A 98 9.41 11.57 -0.66
CA LEU A 98 8.36 10.98 -1.51
C LEU A 98 8.24 9.46 -1.29
N PHE A 99 9.35 8.79 -1.01
CA PHE A 99 9.41 7.34 -0.83
C PHE A 99 9.16 6.90 0.61
N GLY A 100 8.92 7.85 1.54
CA GLY A 100 8.74 7.54 2.95
C GLY A 100 10.02 7.03 3.58
N GLU A 101 9.91 5.92 4.29
CA GLU A 101 11.06 5.33 4.99
C GLU A 101 11.99 4.51 4.08
N TYR A 102 11.53 4.18 2.89
CA TYR A 102 12.29 3.36 1.95
C TYR A 102 12.44 4.06 0.61
N ASN A 103 13.67 4.38 0.26
CA ASN A 103 14.00 4.93 -1.06
C ASN A 103 14.81 3.89 -1.85
N PRO A 104 14.20 3.24 -2.86
CA PRO A 104 14.88 2.20 -3.63
C PRO A 104 16.09 2.72 -4.43
N TYR A 105 16.15 4.03 -4.66
CA TYR A 105 17.27 4.62 -5.40
C TYR A 105 18.47 4.97 -4.50
N ALA A 106 18.29 4.97 -3.18
CA ALA A 106 19.35 5.22 -2.23
C ALA A 106 20.02 3.94 -1.70
N ASP A 107 19.36 2.81 -1.86
CA ASP A 107 19.85 1.53 -1.37
C ASP A 107 20.78 0.87 -2.39
N GLU A 108 21.92 0.38 -1.91
CA GLU A 108 22.77 -0.50 -2.70
C GLU A 108 22.17 -1.91 -2.72
N ILE A 109 22.11 -2.47 -3.90
CA ILE A 109 21.66 -3.85 -4.07
C ILE A 109 22.89 -4.70 -4.40
N PHE A 110 23.15 -5.68 -3.55
CA PHE A 110 24.25 -6.61 -3.74
C PHE A 110 23.75 -7.91 -4.34
N GLY A 111 24.46 -8.43 -5.31
CA GLY A 111 24.12 -9.70 -5.95
C GLY A 111 24.40 -9.70 -7.45
N ASP A 112 24.02 -10.82 -8.08
CA ASP A 112 24.15 -10.97 -9.52
C ASP A 112 23.00 -10.24 -10.23
N TRP A 113 23.37 -9.53 -11.30
CA TRP A 113 22.45 -8.68 -12.06
C TRP A 113 21.96 -9.32 -13.34
N TYR A 114 22.10 -10.61 -13.47
CA TYR A 114 21.73 -11.35 -14.68
C TYR A 114 20.50 -12.19 -14.49
#